data_9d9fd99bbc66c9a74eae252426d3d8ef
#
_entry.id   9d9fd99bbc66c9a74eae252426d3d8ef
#
_cell.length_a   1.000
_cell.length_b   1.000
_cell.length_c   1.000
_cell.angle_alpha   90.00
_cell.angle_beta   90.00
_cell.angle_gamma   90.00
#
_symmetry.space_group_name_H-M   'P 1'
#
loop_
_entity.id
_entity.type
_entity.pdbx_description
1 polymer ?
#
loop_
_entity_poly.entity_id
_entity_poly.type
_entity_poly.pdbx_seq_one_letter_code
_entity_poly.pdbx_strand_id
1 'polypeptide(L)'
;MLLYHYTTMDTFYSMIEHSLYPKGDDVVPTHLIMWAGHYSYQNDTTECKLYFNGIEKAIQDYDNETSCNLMEEYHKCVSDPKKDLGIYFVSFSEQEDDLTMWRGYGQNGDGISLGFNFNKLPEPQLMHLYDKKDPDANSRQLDDRLINRTDFPEKCIYTEPNNIKIENEVYDKTLRILQEEDNEFKDIILSLINSKEAPKYKHIKYAAEKEYRIIMKKIISKFRIGRNGLPIPYIEVGIPLNCLQKIIIGPCLESSEAVTRIKKFLLTKGVDIEHIDIITSQIPYRNRI
;
A
#
# COMPACT_ATOMS: atom_id res chain seq x y z
N MET A 1 11.16 4.41 13.03
CA MET A 1 9.88 5.15 12.89
C MET A 1 8.77 4.13 12.86
N LEU A 2 7.68 4.36 13.64
CA LEU A 2 6.45 3.58 13.54
C LEU A 2 5.55 4.19 12.47
N LEU A 3 4.94 3.33 11.66
CA LEU A 3 3.90 3.69 10.71
C LEU A 3 2.63 2.90 11.02
N TYR A 4 1.49 3.52 10.90
CA TYR A 4 0.22 3.02 11.39
C TYR A 4 -0.73 2.68 10.25
N HIS A 5 -1.29 1.48 10.27
CA HIS A 5 -2.33 1.05 9.34
C HIS A 5 -3.67 0.99 10.06
N TYR A 6 -4.57 1.90 9.70
CA TYR A 6 -5.94 1.92 10.21
C TYR A 6 -6.83 1.00 9.42
N THR A 7 -7.63 0.20 10.11
CA THR A 7 -8.52 -0.75 9.45
C THR A 7 -9.74 -1.10 10.30
N THR A 8 -10.66 -1.86 9.73
CA THR A 8 -11.82 -2.37 10.48
C THR A 8 -11.41 -3.55 11.34
N MET A 9 -12.19 -3.82 12.38
CA MET A 9 -11.99 -4.98 13.24
C MET A 9 -12.08 -6.29 12.45
N ASP A 10 -13.04 -6.42 11.53
CA ASP A 10 -13.20 -7.60 10.67
C ASP A 10 -11.98 -7.85 9.78
N THR A 11 -11.42 -6.75 9.23
CA THR A 11 -10.19 -6.84 8.42
C THR A 11 -9.01 -7.29 9.26
N PHE A 12 -8.86 -6.77 10.47
CA PHE A 12 -7.83 -7.20 11.40
C PHE A 12 -7.94 -8.69 11.74
N TYR A 13 -9.15 -9.18 12.07
CA TYR A 13 -9.36 -10.61 12.29
C TYR A 13 -8.98 -11.44 11.06
N SER A 14 -9.38 -10.99 9.87
CA SER A 14 -9.02 -11.67 8.62
C SER A 14 -7.51 -11.69 8.39
N MET A 15 -6.79 -10.61 8.67
CA MET A 15 -5.32 -10.56 8.56
C MET A 15 -4.65 -11.61 9.44
N ILE A 16 -5.11 -11.75 10.69
CA ILE A 16 -4.57 -12.74 11.64
C ILE A 16 -4.95 -14.16 11.23
N GLU A 17 -6.21 -14.41 10.86
CA GLU A 17 -6.68 -15.75 10.43
C GLU A 17 -5.95 -16.27 9.20
N HIS A 18 -5.49 -15.37 8.31
CA HIS A 18 -4.76 -15.71 7.11
C HIS A 18 -3.24 -15.56 7.27
N SER A 19 -2.75 -15.34 8.49
CA SER A 19 -1.31 -15.24 8.78
C SER A 19 -0.56 -16.47 8.28
N LEU A 20 0.69 -16.26 7.88
CA LEU A 20 1.55 -17.35 7.41
C LEU A 20 2.26 -18.03 8.55
N TYR A 21 2.30 -19.34 8.44
CA TYR A 21 3.05 -20.23 9.33
C TYR A 21 4.31 -20.74 8.61
N PRO A 22 5.42 -20.97 9.32
CA PRO A 22 6.60 -21.61 8.74
C PRO A 22 6.28 -23.03 8.30
N LYS A 23 7.15 -23.59 7.44
CA LYS A 23 7.08 -25.02 7.08
C LYS A 23 7.55 -25.85 8.29
N GLY A 24 6.73 -26.77 8.76
CA GLY A 24 7.05 -27.70 9.86
C GLY A 24 5.95 -27.74 10.91
N ASP A 25 6.26 -28.37 12.03
CA ASP A 25 5.32 -28.56 13.15
C ASP A 25 5.19 -27.32 14.06
N ASP A 26 5.95 -26.25 13.79
CA ASP A 26 5.88 -24.99 14.52
C ASP A 26 4.63 -24.20 14.14
N VAL A 27 3.73 -24.02 15.10
CA VAL A 27 2.40 -23.42 14.94
C VAL A 27 2.42 -21.90 15.18
N VAL A 28 3.56 -21.24 15.01
CA VAL A 28 3.68 -19.79 15.25
C VAL A 28 3.64 -19.02 13.93
N PRO A 29 2.70 -18.07 13.75
CA PRO A 29 2.65 -17.28 12.53
C PRO A 29 3.86 -16.34 12.43
N THR A 30 4.44 -16.26 11.24
CA THR A 30 5.62 -15.42 10.97
C THR A 30 5.28 -14.12 10.27
N HIS A 31 4.21 -14.09 9.49
CA HIS A 31 3.82 -12.93 8.68
C HIS A 31 2.33 -12.64 8.78
N LEU A 32 2.01 -11.38 8.96
CA LEU A 32 0.67 -10.83 8.82
C LEU A 32 0.36 -10.61 7.35
N ILE A 33 -0.81 -11.06 6.88
CA ILE A 33 -1.22 -10.89 5.48
C ILE A 33 -2.08 -9.64 5.33
N MET A 34 -1.60 -8.70 4.54
CA MET A 34 -2.33 -7.50 4.15
C MET A 34 -2.73 -7.56 2.67
N TRP A 35 -3.82 -6.89 2.34
CA TRP A 35 -4.27 -6.76 0.97
C TRP A 35 -3.88 -5.39 0.41
N ALA A 36 -2.95 -5.40 -0.54
CA ALA A 36 -2.63 -4.21 -1.32
C ALA A 36 -3.73 -3.99 -2.35
N GLY A 37 -4.38 -2.84 -2.28
CA GLY A 37 -5.42 -2.45 -3.21
C GLY A 37 -4.85 -1.88 -4.50
N HIS A 38 -5.54 -2.13 -5.62
CA HIS A 38 -5.19 -1.55 -6.90
C HIS A 38 -5.46 -0.04 -6.92
N TYR A 39 -4.57 0.75 -7.52
CA TYR A 39 -4.62 2.22 -7.50
C TYR A 39 -5.94 2.81 -8.00
N SER A 40 -6.55 2.23 -9.05
CA SER A 40 -7.80 2.72 -9.64
C SER A 40 -9.05 2.56 -8.75
N TYR A 41 -8.94 1.84 -7.64
CA TYR A 41 -10.05 1.55 -6.73
C TYR A 41 -9.84 2.18 -5.34
N GLN A 42 -8.93 3.14 -5.24
CA GLN A 42 -8.70 3.90 -4.02
C GLN A 42 -9.74 5.01 -3.85
N ASN A 43 -9.81 5.59 -2.64
CA ASN A 43 -10.75 6.67 -2.32
C ASN A 43 -10.44 7.97 -3.08
N ASP A 44 -9.15 8.24 -3.35
CA ASP A 44 -8.72 9.37 -4.16
C ASP A 44 -8.83 9.02 -5.65
N THR A 45 -9.78 9.66 -6.34
CA THR A 45 -10.01 9.47 -7.79
C THR A 45 -8.89 10.07 -8.65
N THR A 46 -7.95 10.80 -8.05
CA THR A 46 -6.79 11.40 -8.72
C THR A 46 -5.52 10.57 -8.57
N GLU A 47 -5.59 9.40 -7.93
CA GLU A 47 -4.45 8.48 -7.75
C GLU A 47 -3.72 8.22 -9.07
N CYS A 48 -2.41 8.37 -9.06
CA CYS A 48 -1.49 8.32 -10.19
C CYS A 48 -1.68 9.43 -11.26
N LYS A 49 -2.90 9.98 -11.45
CA LYS A 49 -3.17 10.99 -12.48
C LYS A 49 -2.37 12.28 -12.29
N LEU A 50 -2.15 12.68 -11.04
CA LEU A 50 -1.35 13.87 -10.74
C LEU A 50 0.07 13.75 -11.31
N TYR A 51 0.71 12.59 -11.14
CA TYR A 51 2.02 12.33 -11.70
C TYR A 51 2.02 12.45 -13.24
N PHE A 52 1.09 11.78 -13.92
CA PHE A 52 1.01 11.81 -15.37
C PHE A 52 0.78 13.22 -15.90
N ASN A 53 -0.13 13.99 -15.31
CA ASN A 53 -0.35 15.38 -15.64
C ASN A 53 0.90 16.24 -15.41
N GLY A 54 1.69 15.93 -14.40
CA GLY A 54 2.95 16.59 -14.09
C GLY A 54 4.02 16.34 -15.16
N ILE A 55 4.16 15.09 -15.61
CA ILE A 55 5.08 14.73 -16.71
C ILE A 55 4.64 15.40 -18.02
N GLU A 56 3.36 15.34 -18.38
CA GLU A 56 2.84 16.00 -19.59
C GLU A 56 3.13 17.50 -19.58
N LYS A 57 2.86 18.18 -18.46
CA LYS A 57 3.18 19.59 -18.30
C LYS A 57 4.67 19.86 -18.45
N ALA A 58 5.52 19.06 -17.82
CA ALA A 58 6.97 19.23 -17.91
C ALA A 58 7.50 19.02 -19.35
N ILE A 59 6.92 18.08 -20.12
CA ILE A 59 7.23 17.90 -21.54
C ILE A 59 6.80 19.14 -22.36
N GLN A 60 5.61 19.70 -22.08
CA GLN A 60 5.12 20.91 -22.76
C GLN A 60 6.01 22.14 -22.52
N ASP A 61 6.57 22.26 -21.31
CA ASP A 61 7.44 23.38 -20.94
C ASP A 61 8.85 23.24 -21.52
N TYR A 62 9.24 22.11 -22.14
CA TYR A 62 10.60 21.81 -22.55
C TYR A 62 11.02 22.56 -23.85
N ASP A 63 10.22 22.57 -24.91
CA ASP A 63 10.41 23.35 -26.14
C ASP A 63 9.26 23.06 -27.14
N ASN A 64 8.76 24.10 -27.84
CA ASN A 64 7.53 23.99 -28.62
C ASN A 64 7.57 22.99 -29.80
N GLU A 65 8.68 22.87 -30.55
CA GLU A 65 8.77 21.92 -31.66
C GLU A 65 9.14 20.50 -31.21
N THR A 66 10.08 20.37 -30.28
CA THR A 66 10.53 19.10 -29.76
C THR A 66 9.48 18.49 -28.81
N SER A 67 8.73 19.31 -28.10
CA SER A 67 7.70 18.85 -27.16
C SER A 67 6.54 18.13 -27.83
N CYS A 68 6.14 18.51 -29.05
CA CYS A 68 5.07 17.82 -29.80
C CYS A 68 5.47 16.36 -30.07
N ASN A 69 6.68 16.12 -30.55
CA ASN A 69 7.16 14.78 -30.83
C ASN A 69 7.33 13.94 -29.56
N LEU A 70 7.86 14.54 -28.49
CA LEU A 70 8.03 13.86 -27.20
C LEU A 70 6.68 13.53 -26.55
N MET A 71 5.69 14.41 -26.68
CA MET A 71 4.33 14.17 -26.17
C MET A 71 3.63 13.01 -26.89
N GLU A 72 3.73 12.97 -28.23
CA GLU A 72 3.18 11.85 -29.01
C GLU A 72 3.83 10.51 -28.62
N GLU A 73 5.16 10.51 -28.46
CA GLU A 73 5.91 9.34 -28.07
C GLU A 73 5.56 8.91 -26.64
N TYR A 74 5.45 9.84 -25.71
CA TYR A 74 5.02 9.56 -24.35
C TYR A 74 3.62 8.94 -24.32
N HIS A 75 2.68 9.50 -25.07
CA HIS A 75 1.32 8.96 -25.15
C HIS A 75 1.27 7.58 -25.80
N LYS A 76 2.09 7.28 -26.82
CA LYS A 76 2.18 5.92 -27.37
C LYS A 76 2.63 4.91 -26.32
N CYS A 77 3.58 5.29 -25.48
CA CYS A 77 4.12 4.40 -24.44
C CYS A 77 3.17 4.20 -23.24
N VAL A 78 2.40 5.23 -22.87
CA VAL A 78 1.66 5.29 -21.59
C VAL A 78 0.15 5.15 -21.78
N SER A 79 -0.41 5.58 -22.91
CA SER A 79 -1.87 5.77 -23.07
C SER A 79 -2.62 4.57 -23.68
N ASP A 80 -2.05 3.37 -23.67
CA ASP A 80 -2.84 2.20 -24.02
C ASP A 80 -3.83 1.89 -22.88
N PRO A 81 -5.15 2.18 -23.03
CA PRO A 81 -6.16 1.91 -22.01
C PRO A 81 -6.26 0.42 -21.64
N LYS A 82 -5.65 -0.46 -22.47
CA LYS A 82 -5.58 -1.90 -22.23
C LYS A 82 -4.37 -2.29 -21.36
N LYS A 83 -3.41 -1.39 -21.20
CA LYS A 83 -2.25 -1.60 -20.31
C LYS A 83 -2.63 -1.14 -18.91
N ASP A 84 -3.24 -2.02 -18.13
CA ASP A 84 -3.31 -1.84 -16.70
C ASP A 84 -1.86 -1.73 -16.16
N LEU A 85 -1.55 -0.64 -15.45
CA LEU A 85 -0.24 -0.44 -14.85
C LEU A 85 0.10 -1.51 -13.81
N GLY A 86 -0.92 -2.25 -13.34
CA GLY A 86 -0.76 -3.29 -12.33
C GLY A 86 -0.16 -2.76 -11.02
N ILE A 87 -0.52 -1.51 -10.66
CA ILE A 87 -0.01 -0.84 -9.46
C ILE A 87 -0.91 -1.14 -8.28
N TYR A 88 -0.31 -1.68 -7.23
CA TYR A 88 -0.95 -1.98 -5.96
C TYR A 88 -0.16 -1.36 -4.82
N PHE A 89 -0.84 -0.93 -3.77
CA PHE A 89 -0.14 -0.45 -2.58
C PHE A 89 -0.92 -0.72 -1.29
N VAL A 90 -0.15 -0.80 -0.20
CA VAL A 90 -0.64 -0.76 1.17
C VAL A 90 -0.28 0.59 1.74
N SER A 91 -1.26 1.27 2.33
CA SER A 91 -1.10 2.61 2.90
C SER A 91 -0.88 2.54 4.41
N PHE A 92 0.02 3.39 4.89
CA PHE A 92 0.31 3.62 6.29
C PHE A 92 0.29 5.13 6.56
N SER A 93 0.19 5.51 7.82
CA SER A 93 0.23 6.91 8.26
C SER A 93 1.29 7.12 9.33
N GLU A 94 1.88 8.32 9.41
CA GLU A 94 2.66 8.73 10.59
C GLU A 94 1.77 9.00 11.81
N GLN A 95 0.45 9.12 11.61
CA GLN A 95 -0.50 9.48 12.67
C GLN A 95 -0.85 8.26 13.53
N GLU A 96 -0.39 8.29 14.76
CA GLU A 96 -0.57 7.17 15.71
C GLU A 96 -2.01 7.00 16.17
N ASP A 97 -2.63 8.10 16.63
CA ASP A 97 -3.99 8.14 17.19
C ASP A 97 -4.64 9.44 16.74
N ASP A 98 -5.21 9.45 15.54
CA ASP A 98 -5.75 10.65 14.89
C ASP A 98 -7.22 10.48 14.53
N LEU A 99 -8.04 11.47 14.84
CA LEU A 99 -9.49 11.44 14.63
C LEU A 99 -9.87 11.37 13.14
N THR A 100 -9.09 12.01 12.27
CA THR A 100 -9.33 11.97 10.81
C THR A 100 -9.11 10.56 10.29
N MET A 101 -8.03 9.91 10.75
CA MET A 101 -7.71 8.54 10.40
C MET A 101 -8.76 7.56 10.93
N TRP A 102 -9.23 7.71 12.17
CA TRP A 102 -10.31 6.89 12.72
C TRP A 102 -11.61 7.02 11.92
N ARG A 103 -11.97 8.23 11.52
CA ARG A 103 -13.18 8.47 10.71
C ARG A 103 -13.06 7.93 9.30
N GLY A 104 -11.92 8.12 8.65
CA GLY A 104 -11.70 7.71 7.26
C GLY A 104 -11.49 6.21 7.10
N TYR A 105 -10.72 5.61 7.98
CA TYR A 105 -10.15 4.26 7.80
C TYR A 105 -10.39 3.31 8.96
N GLY A 106 -10.57 3.81 10.17
CA GLY A 106 -10.80 3.03 11.40
C GLY A 106 -12.28 2.80 11.71
N GLN A 107 -13.12 2.56 10.72
CA GLN A 107 -14.56 2.26 10.90
C GLN A 107 -15.26 3.29 11.79
N ASN A 108 -14.95 4.58 11.57
CA ASN A 108 -15.49 5.69 12.36
C ASN A 108 -15.27 5.54 13.89
N GLY A 109 -14.12 4.99 14.28
CA GLY A 109 -13.72 4.79 15.67
C GLY A 109 -14.02 3.42 16.26
N ASP A 110 -14.71 2.52 15.53
CA ASP A 110 -14.97 1.12 15.93
C ASP A 110 -13.91 0.15 15.41
N GLY A 111 -12.84 0.65 14.80
CA GLY A 111 -11.78 -0.15 14.19
C GLY A 111 -10.53 -0.28 15.06
N ILE A 112 -9.41 -0.49 14.39
CA ILE A 112 -8.10 -0.75 14.99
C ILE A 112 -7.01 -0.04 14.18
N SER A 113 -5.93 0.37 14.84
CA SER A 113 -4.71 0.89 14.22
C SER A 113 -3.52 0.00 14.57
N LEU A 114 -2.77 -0.42 13.56
CA LEU A 114 -1.65 -1.34 13.66
C LEU A 114 -0.35 -0.58 13.40
N GLY A 115 0.51 -0.46 14.40
CA GLY A 115 1.80 0.24 14.35
C GLY A 115 2.96 -0.69 14.01
N PHE A 116 3.59 -0.47 12.86
CA PHE A 116 4.71 -1.25 12.34
C PHE A 116 6.02 -0.49 12.41
N ASN A 117 7.08 -1.16 12.86
CA ASN A 117 8.45 -0.66 12.80
C ASN A 117 9.23 -1.37 11.70
N PHE A 118 9.28 -0.77 10.54
CA PHE A 118 9.97 -1.33 9.37
C PHE A 118 11.51 -1.33 9.51
N ASN A 119 12.10 -0.60 10.46
CA ASN A 119 13.54 -0.66 10.75
C ASN A 119 13.97 -1.99 11.39
N LYS A 120 13.03 -2.84 11.78
CA LYS A 120 13.29 -4.18 12.30
C LYS A 120 13.39 -5.25 11.21
N LEU A 121 13.16 -4.90 9.97
CA LEU A 121 13.39 -5.80 8.84
C LEU A 121 14.90 -6.03 8.70
N PRO A 122 15.41 -7.26 8.81
CA PRO A 122 16.86 -7.55 8.68
C PRO A 122 17.40 -7.26 7.26
N GLU A 123 16.58 -7.27 6.27
CA GLU A 123 16.66 -6.82 4.88
C GLU A 123 15.21 -6.75 4.41
N PRO A 124 14.81 -5.87 3.48
CA PRO A 124 13.40 -5.72 3.12
C PRO A 124 12.86 -7.02 2.53
N GLN A 125 12.21 -7.80 3.36
CA GLN A 125 11.53 -9.04 2.99
C GLN A 125 10.02 -8.85 3.12
N LEU A 126 9.48 -7.98 2.26
CA LEU A 126 8.06 -7.99 2.01
C LEU A 126 7.80 -9.07 0.97
N MET A 127 6.99 -10.04 1.33
CA MET A 127 6.80 -11.23 0.53
C MET A 127 5.47 -11.19 -0.21
N HIS A 128 5.53 -11.33 -1.53
CA HIS A 128 4.34 -11.60 -2.34
C HIS A 128 3.93 -13.05 -2.15
N LEU A 129 2.67 -13.27 -1.77
CA LEU A 129 2.13 -14.62 -1.68
C LEU A 129 1.56 -15.05 -3.02
N TYR A 130 2.03 -16.16 -3.52
CA TYR A 130 1.38 -16.90 -4.59
C TYR A 130 0.58 -18.06 -3.98
N ASP A 131 -0.69 -18.17 -4.38
CA ASP A 131 -1.36 -19.45 -4.28
C ASP A 131 -0.68 -20.39 -5.26
N LYS A 132 0.20 -21.27 -4.81
CA LYS A 132 0.44 -22.48 -5.57
C LYS A 132 -0.90 -23.21 -5.63
N LYS A 133 -1.34 -23.54 -6.82
CA LYS A 133 -2.38 -24.56 -7.07
C LYS A 133 -1.80 -25.92 -6.72
N ASP A 134 -1.56 -26.15 -5.45
CA ASP A 134 -1.32 -27.47 -4.90
C ASP A 134 -2.59 -27.84 -4.16
N PRO A 135 -3.43 -28.72 -4.71
CA PRO A 135 -4.71 -29.09 -4.10
C PRO A 135 -4.55 -29.73 -2.73
N ASP A 136 -3.36 -30.21 -2.39
CA ASP A 136 -3.08 -30.90 -1.11
C ASP A 136 -2.36 -30.00 -0.08
N ALA A 137 -2.01 -28.77 -0.44
CA ALA A 137 -1.32 -27.85 0.47
C ALA A 137 -2.31 -27.02 1.29
N ASN A 138 -2.61 -27.49 2.49
CA ASN A 138 -3.26 -26.70 3.53
C ASN A 138 -2.38 -25.51 4.05
N SER A 139 -1.19 -25.32 3.50
CA SER A 139 -0.26 -24.28 3.88
C SER A 139 0.02 -23.34 2.71
N ARG A 140 -0.28 -22.04 2.90
CA ARG A 140 0.18 -20.99 2.01
C ARG A 140 1.69 -20.89 2.08
N GLN A 141 2.37 -21.31 1.03
CA GLN A 141 3.83 -21.25 0.96
C GLN A 141 4.27 -19.88 0.45
N LEU A 142 5.26 -19.30 1.12
CA LEU A 142 6.00 -18.14 0.65
C LEU A 142 6.72 -18.47 -0.65
N ASP A 143 6.57 -17.65 -1.68
CA ASP A 143 7.38 -17.75 -2.89
C ASP A 143 8.63 -16.87 -2.73
N ASP A 144 9.75 -17.47 -2.38
CA ASP A 144 11.05 -16.82 -2.14
C ASP A 144 11.59 -16.08 -3.38
N ARG A 145 10.96 -16.28 -4.56
CA ARG A 145 11.43 -15.70 -5.84
C ARG A 145 11.00 -14.24 -6.05
N LEU A 146 10.16 -13.69 -5.18
CA LEU A 146 9.56 -12.36 -5.36
C LEU A 146 9.90 -11.38 -4.25
N ILE A 147 11.11 -11.46 -3.74
CA ILE A 147 11.67 -10.45 -2.84
C ILE A 147 12.04 -9.24 -3.69
N ASN A 148 11.17 -8.25 -3.77
CA ASN A 148 11.53 -6.94 -4.28
C ASN A 148 12.30 -6.17 -3.20
N ARG A 149 13.58 -5.90 -3.45
CA ARG A 149 14.50 -5.20 -2.52
C ARG A 149 14.17 -3.71 -2.26
N THR A 150 13.04 -3.20 -2.76
CA THR A 150 12.70 -1.76 -2.71
C THR A 150 11.57 -1.42 -1.76
N ASP A 151 11.16 -2.34 -0.89
CA ASP A 151 9.82 -2.28 -0.29
C ASP A 151 9.79 -1.66 1.11
N PHE A 152 10.61 -0.64 1.35
CA PHE A 152 10.35 0.28 2.46
C PHE A 152 9.17 1.17 2.10
N PRO A 153 8.27 1.50 3.07
CA PRO A 153 7.21 2.44 2.80
C PRO A 153 7.77 3.80 2.35
N GLU A 154 7.36 4.24 1.17
CA GLU A 154 7.74 5.53 0.62
C GLU A 154 6.72 6.60 1.01
N LYS A 155 7.20 7.79 1.40
CA LYS A 155 6.35 8.92 1.78
C LYS A 155 5.63 9.50 0.57
N CYS A 156 4.34 9.79 0.71
CA CYS A 156 3.57 10.46 -0.33
C CYS A 156 4.00 11.93 -0.50
N ILE A 157 4.03 12.37 -1.75
CA ILE A 157 4.29 13.75 -2.17
C ILE A 157 2.93 14.42 -2.39
N TYR A 158 2.60 15.39 -1.54
CA TYR A 158 1.33 16.10 -1.64
C TYR A 158 1.44 17.30 -2.55
N THR A 159 0.55 17.41 -3.53
CA THR A 159 0.60 18.46 -4.54
C THR A 159 -0.79 18.97 -4.95
N GLU A 160 -0.85 20.21 -5.42
CA GLU A 160 -2.03 20.77 -6.08
C GLU A 160 -2.04 20.35 -7.56
N PRO A 161 -3.19 20.05 -8.17
CA PRO A 161 -3.27 19.67 -9.57
C PRO A 161 -2.64 20.67 -10.57
N ASN A 162 -2.70 21.95 -10.22
CA ASN A 162 -2.17 23.03 -11.07
C ASN A 162 -0.70 23.38 -10.78
N ASN A 163 -0.09 22.77 -9.77
CA ASN A 163 1.29 23.06 -9.34
C ASN A 163 2.08 21.79 -9.05
N ILE A 164 1.97 20.81 -9.95
CA ILE A 164 2.68 19.54 -9.81
C ILE A 164 4.12 19.78 -10.25
N LYS A 165 5.04 19.43 -9.35
CA LYS A 165 6.48 19.42 -9.65
C LYS A 165 6.94 17.97 -9.59
N ILE A 166 7.37 17.46 -10.72
CA ILE A 166 8.05 16.17 -10.79
C ILE A 166 9.52 16.38 -10.39
N GLU A 167 10.08 15.42 -9.66
CA GLU A 167 11.50 15.45 -9.31
C GLU A 167 12.36 15.49 -10.58
N ASN A 168 13.34 16.36 -10.62
CA ASN A 168 14.18 16.58 -11.82
C ASN A 168 14.82 15.28 -12.31
N GLU A 169 15.28 14.43 -11.41
CA GLU A 169 15.88 13.13 -11.77
C GLU A 169 14.92 12.22 -12.52
N VAL A 170 13.66 12.16 -12.07
CA VAL A 170 12.59 11.36 -12.71
C VAL A 170 12.25 11.94 -14.07
N TYR A 171 12.14 13.25 -14.16
CA TYR A 171 11.86 13.96 -15.39
C TYR A 171 12.99 13.77 -16.42
N ASP A 172 14.25 14.04 -16.05
CA ASP A 172 15.42 13.88 -16.93
C ASP A 172 15.56 12.42 -17.42
N LYS A 173 15.28 11.46 -16.57
CA LYS A 173 15.29 10.04 -16.94
C LYS A 173 14.19 9.72 -17.96
N THR A 174 13.00 10.25 -17.76
CA THR A 174 11.86 10.08 -18.68
C THR A 174 12.19 10.69 -20.04
N LEU A 175 12.72 11.92 -20.07
CA LEU A 175 13.12 12.59 -21.32
C LEU A 175 14.18 11.81 -22.09
N ARG A 176 15.24 11.35 -21.43
CA ARG A 176 16.29 10.55 -22.09
C ARG A 176 15.72 9.34 -22.78
N ILE A 177 14.85 8.59 -22.11
CA ILE A 177 14.23 7.40 -22.67
C ILE A 177 13.33 7.75 -23.86
N LEU A 178 12.58 8.84 -23.80
CA LEU A 178 11.74 9.28 -24.91
C LEU A 178 12.57 9.71 -26.15
N GLN A 179 13.76 10.27 -25.96
CA GLN A 179 14.67 10.72 -27.01
C GLN A 179 15.50 9.58 -27.66
N GLU A 180 15.58 8.41 -27.05
CA GLU A 180 16.27 7.26 -27.61
C GLU A 180 15.47 6.68 -28.80
N GLU A 181 15.92 6.87 -30.06
CA GLU A 181 15.18 6.46 -31.26
C GLU A 181 15.02 4.93 -31.41
N ASP A 182 16.05 4.15 -31.07
CA ASP A 182 16.14 2.70 -31.32
C ASP A 182 15.89 1.82 -30.06
N ASN A 183 15.20 2.31 -29.08
CA ASN A 183 14.98 1.55 -27.83
C ASN A 183 13.68 0.72 -27.89
N GLU A 184 13.81 -0.55 -28.29
CA GLU A 184 12.68 -1.52 -28.32
C GLU A 184 12.04 -1.75 -26.94
N PHE A 185 12.73 -1.40 -25.82
CA PHE A 185 12.25 -1.59 -24.46
C PHE A 185 11.69 -0.31 -23.82
N LYS A 186 11.58 0.78 -24.59
CA LYS A 186 11.12 2.10 -24.11
C LYS A 186 9.83 2.01 -23.31
N ASP A 187 8.83 1.32 -23.82
CA ASP A 187 7.52 1.13 -23.16
C ASP A 187 7.67 0.43 -21.80
N ILE A 188 8.51 -0.61 -21.76
CA ILE A 188 8.74 -1.39 -20.55
C ILE A 188 9.42 -0.52 -19.49
N ILE A 189 10.47 0.23 -19.89
CA ILE A 189 11.23 1.07 -18.97
C ILE A 189 10.36 2.20 -18.43
N LEU A 190 9.59 2.89 -19.29
CA LEU A 190 8.66 3.93 -18.87
C LEU A 190 7.55 3.37 -17.96
N SER A 191 7.02 2.20 -18.28
CA SER A 191 6.04 1.52 -17.42
C SER A 191 6.62 1.18 -16.04
N LEU A 192 7.89 0.81 -15.95
CA LEU A 192 8.55 0.54 -14.67
C LEU A 192 8.75 1.83 -13.86
N ILE A 193 9.21 2.90 -14.49
CA ILE A 193 9.36 4.22 -13.84
C ILE A 193 8.01 4.70 -13.34
N ASN A 194 7.01 4.75 -14.21
CA ASN A 194 5.69 5.25 -13.88
C ASN A 194 5.01 4.45 -12.76
N SER A 195 5.16 3.11 -12.77
CA SER A 195 4.58 2.27 -11.73
C SER A 195 5.21 2.47 -10.35
N LYS A 196 6.44 2.94 -10.29
CA LYS A 196 7.14 3.28 -9.05
C LYS A 196 6.82 4.70 -8.59
N GLU A 197 6.83 5.65 -9.52
CA GLU A 197 6.76 7.08 -9.18
C GLU A 197 5.31 7.59 -9.07
N ALA A 198 4.41 7.20 -9.99
CA ALA A 198 3.04 7.71 -10.01
C ALA A 198 2.28 7.53 -8.68
N PRO A 199 2.38 6.39 -7.98
CA PRO A 199 1.65 6.19 -6.73
C PRO A 199 2.18 7.02 -5.56
N LYS A 200 3.31 7.73 -5.69
CA LYS A 200 3.82 8.62 -4.64
C LYS A 200 3.06 9.94 -4.58
N TYR A 201 2.44 10.37 -5.68
CA TYR A 201 1.80 11.68 -5.79
C TYR A 201 0.34 11.61 -5.34
N LYS A 202 -0.01 12.45 -4.37
CA LYS A 202 -1.36 12.53 -3.80
C LYS A 202 -1.85 13.96 -3.73
N HIS A 203 -3.16 14.14 -3.85
CA HIS A 203 -3.78 15.45 -3.78
C HIS A 203 -3.58 16.10 -2.41
N ILE A 204 -3.22 17.41 -2.37
CA ILE A 204 -2.89 18.14 -1.13
C ILE A 204 -4.00 18.09 -0.08
N LYS A 205 -5.26 17.92 -0.48
CA LYS A 205 -6.39 17.81 0.47
C LYS A 205 -6.29 16.58 1.38
N TYR A 206 -5.47 15.60 1.02
CA TYR A 206 -5.18 14.41 1.84
C TYR A 206 -3.91 14.54 2.69
N ALA A 207 -3.27 15.72 2.72
CA ALA A 207 -2.00 15.91 3.45
C ALA A 207 -2.08 15.62 4.96
N ALA A 208 -3.28 15.72 5.56
CA ALA A 208 -3.49 15.36 6.95
C ALA A 208 -3.27 13.86 7.23
N GLU A 209 -3.35 12.99 6.22
CA GLU A 209 -3.13 11.57 6.36
C GLU A 209 -1.66 11.20 6.60
N LYS A 210 -0.71 12.08 6.22
CA LYS A 210 0.74 11.85 6.32
C LYS A 210 1.13 10.44 5.87
N GLU A 211 0.68 10.09 4.67
CA GLU A 211 0.69 8.74 4.15
C GLU A 211 2.07 8.28 3.69
N TYR A 212 2.33 7.01 3.94
CA TYR A 212 3.40 6.21 3.37
C TYR A 212 2.84 4.99 2.66
N ARG A 213 3.49 4.54 1.60
CA ARG A 213 3.02 3.41 0.78
C ARG A 213 4.09 2.37 0.56
N ILE A 214 3.72 1.11 0.71
CA ILE A 214 4.45 0.00 0.11
C ILE A 214 3.86 -0.21 -1.27
N ILE A 215 4.65 0.10 -2.30
CA ILE A 215 4.20 0.13 -3.70
C ILE A 215 4.70 -1.13 -4.41
N MET A 216 3.81 -1.82 -5.11
CA MET A 216 4.10 -3.05 -5.81
C MET A 216 3.52 -3.03 -7.22
N LYS A 217 4.21 -3.70 -8.14
CA LYS A 217 3.73 -3.91 -9.50
C LYS A 217 3.43 -5.38 -9.74
N LYS A 218 2.23 -5.70 -10.20
CA LYS A 218 1.83 -7.06 -10.55
C LYS A 218 0.78 -7.11 -11.66
N ILE A 219 0.89 -8.10 -12.55
CA ILE A 219 -0.04 -8.29 -13.67
C ILE A 219 -1.23 -9.15 -13.25
N ILE A 220 -1.02 -10.14 -12.39
CA ILE A 220 -2.07 -11.08 -11.94
C ILE A 220 -2.50 -10.72 -10.53
N SER A 221 -3.79 -10.53 -10.32
CA SER A 221 -4.40 -10.19 -9.04
C SER A 221 -5.45 -11.21 -8.62
N LYS A 222 -5.78 -11.19 -7.34
CA LYS A 222 -7.00 -11.79 -6.78
C LYS A 222 -8.12 -10.75 -6.82
N PHE A 223 -9.34 -11.20 -6.59
CA PHE A 223 -10.49 -10.31 -6.55
C PHE A 223 -11.27 -10.52 -5.25
N ARG A 224 -11.73 -9.42 -4.68
CA ARG A 224 -12.69 -9.40 -3.57
C ARG A 224 -13.95 -8.66 -4.00
N ILE A 225 -15.04 -8.91 -3.33
CA ILE A 225 -16.29 -8.16 -3.58
C ILE A 225 -16.21 -6.83 -2.82
N GLY A 226 -16.36 -5.73 -3.56
CA GLY A 226 -16.49 -4.39 -2.99
C GLY A 226 -17.87 -4.14 -2.36
N ARG A 227 -18.00 -3.03 -1.63
CA ARG A 227 -19.27 -2.64 -0.96
C ARG A 227 -20.44 -2.49 -1.95
N ASN A 228 -20.16 -2.14 -3.20
CA ASN A 228 -21.13 -2.01 -4.27
C ASN A 228 -21.42 -3.33 -5.02
N GLY A 229 -20.89 -4.47 -4.55
CA GLY A 229 -21.04 -5.78 -5.19
C GLY A 229 -20.13 -6.03 -6.40
N LEU A 230 -19.30 -5.07 -6.79
CA LEU A 230 -18.37 -5.22 -7.90
C LEU A 230 -17.02 -5.82 -7.48
N PRO A 231 -16.35 -6.58 -8.37
CA PRO A 231 -15.04 -7.15 -8.08
C PRO A 231 -13.97 -6.04 -8.01
N ILE A 232 -13.17 -6.07 -6.95
CA ILE A 232 -12.03 -5.17 -6.73
C ILE A 232 -10.76 -6.00 -6.72
N PRO A 233 -9.78 -5.71 -7.61
CA PRO A 233 -8.51 -6.43 -7.64
C PRO A 233 -7.64 -6.08 -6.43
N TYR A 234 -6.93 -7.07 -5.91
CA TYR A 234 -5.95 -6.91 -4.85
C TYR A 234 -4.84 -7.95 -4.98
N ILE A 235 -3.73 -7.71 -4.30
CA ILE A 235 -2.68 -8.69 -4.08
C ILE A 235 -2.42 -8.88 -2.59
N GLU A 236 -1.95 -10.04 -2.20
CA GLU A 236 -1.58 -10.32 -0.81
C GLU A 236 -0.11 -9.98 -0.56
N VAL A 237 0.14 -9.35 0.57
CA VAL A 237 1.47 -8.93 1.01
C VAL A 237 1.70 -9.44 2.42
N GLY A 238 2.75 -10.19 2.63
CA GLY A 238 3.17 -10.65 3.95
C GLY A 238 4.07 -9.61 4.61
N ILE A 239 3.69 -9.09 5.77
CA ILE A 239 4.54 -8.26 6.60
C ILE A 239 4.99 -9.09 7.82
N PRO A 240 6.31 -9.19 8.10
CA PRO A 240 6.80 -9.92 9.24
C PRO A 240 6.15 -9.46 10.55
N LEU A 241 5.66 -10.38 11.36
CA LEU A 241 4.97 -10.08 12.61
C LEU A 241 5.87 -9.39 13.64
N ASN A 242 7.19 -9.60 13.60
CA ASN A 242 8.13 -8.89 14.46
C ASN A 242 8.20 -7.38 14.20
N CYS A 243 7.69 -6.91 13.05
CA CYS A 243 7.54 -5.49 12.76
C CYS A 243 6.33 -4.87 13.47
N LEU A 244 5.30 -5.65 13.81
CA LEU A 244 4.12 -5.17 14.54
C LEU A 244 4.51 -4.92 15.99
N GLN A 245 4.50 -3.65 16.41
CA GLN A 245 4.90 -3.23 17.74
C GLN A 245 3.80 -2.60 18.57
N LYS A 246 2.75 -2.14 17.89
CA LYS A 246 1.65 -1.45 18.57
C LYS A 246 0.31 -1.79 17.96
N ILE A 247 -0.68 -1.94 18.81
CA ILE A 247 -2.08 -2.10 18.42
C ILE A 247 -2.90 -1.10 19.23
N ILE A 248 -3.61 -0.19 18.54
CA ILE A 248 -4.48 0.79 19.16
C ILE A 248 -5.92 0.46 18.83
N ILE A 249 -6.71 0.25 19.84
CA ILE A 249 -8.14 -0.04 19.71
C ILE A 249 -8.88 1.28 19.59
N GLY A 250 -9.82 1.38 18.65
CA GLY A 250 -10.53 2.62 18.34
C GLY A 250 -11.34 3.18 19.50
N PRO A 251 -11.57 4.49 19.53
CA PRO A 251 -12.13 5.22 20.68
C PRO A 251 -13.59 4.87 21.01
N CYS A 252 -14.32 4.23 20.10
CA CYS A 252 -15.73 3.88 20.32
C CYS A 252 -15.92 2.49 20.96
N LEU A 253 -14.85 1.69 21.10
CA LEU A 253 -14.92 0.39 21.73
C LEU A 253 -14.68 0.48 23.25
N GLU A 254 -15.40 -0.32 24.02
CA GLU A 254 -15.19 -0.44 25.48
C GLU A 254 -13.78 -0.95 25.78
N SER A 255 -12.98 -0.10 26.41
CA SER A 255 -11.52 -0.16 26.37
C SER A 255 -10.90 -1.36 27.06
N SER A 256 -11.32 -1.70 28.30
CA SER A 256 -10.65 -2.77 29.10
C SER A 256 -10.98 -4.16 28.59
N GLU A 257 -12.22 -4.40 28.21
CA GLU A 257 -12.68 -5.69 27.71
C GLU A 257 -12.11 -5.95 26.30
N ALA A 258 -12.08 -4.94 25.44
CA ALA A 258 -11.55 -5.04 24.08
C ALA A 258 -10.07 -5.41 24.07
N VAL A 259 -9.23 -4.80 24.93
CA VAL A 259 -7.81 -5.16 25.08
C VAL A 259 -7.67 -6.65 25.47
N THR A 260 -8.46 -7.07 26.45
CA THR A 260 -8.40 -8.47 26.93
C THR A 260 -8.79 -9.47 25.83
N ARG A 261 -9.84 -9.17 25.09
CA ARG A 261 -10.32 -10.02 23.98
C ARG A 261 -9.31 -10.11 22.85
N ILE A 262 -8.70 -9.00 22.46
CA ILE A 262 -7.67 -8.97 21.40
C ILE A 262 -6.44 -9.74 21.83
N LYS A 263 -5.95 -9.54 23.07
CA LYS A 263 -4.81 -10.32 23.59
C LYS A 263 -5.09 -11.81 23.56
N LYS A 264 -6.27 -12.23 24.06
CA LYS A 264 -6.67 -13.64 24.04
C LYS A 264 -6.75 -14.20 22.61
N PHE A 265 -7.30 -13.44 21.67
CA PHE A 265 -7.40 -13.85 20.28
C PHE A 265 -6.00 -14.06 19.66
N LEU A 266 -5.09 -13.10 19.80
CA LEU A 266 -3.73 -13.20 19.28
C LEU A 266 -2.98 -14.40 19.85
N LEU A 267 -3.04 -14.60 21.19
CA LEU A 267 -2.43 -15.76 21.85
C LEU A 267 -3.02 -17.09 21.36
N THR A 268 -4.33 -17.15 21.12
CA THR A 268 -4.99 -18.36 20.58
C THR A 268 -4.52 -18.69 19.17
N LYS A 269 -4.07 -17.68 18.43
CA LYS A 269 -3.48 -17.83 17.08
C LYS A 269 -1.96 -18.03 17.10
N GLY A 270 -1.36 -18.16 18.26
CA GLY A 270 0.09 -18.36 18.43
C GLY A 270 0.93 -17.10 18.17
N VAL A 271 0.31 -15.93 18.14
CA VAL A 271 1.05 -14.66 17.99
C VAL A 271 1.74 -14.33 19.31
N ASP A 272 3.05 -14.14 19.28
CA ASP A 272 3.79 -13.61 20.42
C ASP A 272 3.44 -12.13 20.60
N ILE A 273 2.83 -11.81 21.74
CA ILE A 273 2.39 -10.45 22.09
C ILE A 273 3.31 -9.72 23.09
N GLU A 274 4.38 -10.34 23.56
CA GLU A 274 5.26 -9.74 24.59
C GLU A 274 5.90 -8.43 24.12
N HIS A 275 6.16 -8.32 22.83
CA HIS A 275 6.75 -7.14 22.21
C HIS A 275 5.72 -6.16 21.59
N ILE A 276 4.41 -6.46 21.71
CA ILE A 276 3.33 -5.66 21.14
C ILE A 276 2.63 -4.85 22.23
N ASP A 277 2.72 -3.52 22.14
CA ASP A 277 1.96 -2.62 23.02
C ASP A 277 0.50 -2.55 22.56
N ILE A 278 -0.42 -3.10 23.35
CA ILE A 278 -1.86 -3.16 23.04
C ILE A 278 -2.61 -2.21 23.95
N ILE A 279 -3.05 -1.09 23.40
CA ILE A 279 -3.69 0.01 24.11
C ILE A 279 -5.02 0.43 23.47
N THR A 280 -5.72 1.33 24.13
CA THR A 280 -6.91 2.00 23.58
C THR A 280 -6.59 3.43 23.17
N SER A 281 -7.31 3.92 22.16
CA SER A 281 -7.26 5.32 21.75
C SER A 281 -7.54 6.26 22.94
N GLN A 282 -6.81 7.36 22.99
CA GLN A 282 -7.01 8.42 23.99
C GLN A 282 -7.94 9.52 23.48
N ILE A 283 -8.46 9.41 22.26
CA ILE A 283 -9.34 10.41 21.66
C ILE A 283 -10.74 10.31 22.28
N PRO A 284 -11.28 11.39 22.86
CA PRO A 284 -12.62 11.40 23.44
C PRO A 284 -13.69 11.47 22.33
N TYR A 285 -13.87 10.39 21.60
CA TYR A 285 -14.79 10.32 20.47
C TYR A 285 -15.86 9.25 20.68
N ARG A 286 -17.09 9.57 20.28
CA ARG A 286 -18.22 8.62 20.23
C ARG A 286 -18.82 8.67 18.84
N ASN A 287 -19.02 7.52 18.24
CA ASN A 287 -19.82 7.39 17.04
C ASN A 287 -21.29 7.65 17.43
N ARG A 288 -21.88 8.73 16.89
CA ARG A 288 -23.33 8.93 17.06
C ARG A 288 -24.02 8.11 15.98
N ILE A 289 -24.67 7.03 16.43
CA ILE A 289 -25.57 6.21 15.60
C ILE A 289 -26.79 7.07 15.23
#